data_ff64aff68fc0ea52bbec4389c31d46fa
#
_entry.id   ff64aff68fc0ea52bbec4389c31d46fa
#
_cell.length_a   1.000
_cell.length_b   1.000
_cell.length_c   1.000
_cell.angle_alpha   90.00
_cell.angle_beta   90.00
_cell.angle_gamma   90.00
#
_symmetry.space_group_name_H-M   'P 1'
#
loop_
_entity.id
_entity.type
_entity.pdbx_description
1 polymer ?
#
loop_
_entity_poly.entity_id
_entity_poly.type
_entity_poly.pdbx_seq_one_letter_code
_entity_poly.pdbx_strand_id
1 'polypeptide(L)'
;IDTFGLGGDSAIRVEHGKIIQLPQRMIPLCVAASRWQQINQELEKLADSKKYHSHPLYEFLYLQKKITNRSSYSKEELELCDLVENEPVLLEKAATAINRDIYTINTKRLEAEGIIIRIGLTPTDIMHVKKDFCAFDELAPTIAVRYLLSCILEETGIEYSEEEFCDMVYDTIKLKLYENIVRILLTDKYPDNFKNGMDEQLINLIRASYNDNTDKDLPIRFRTEMSLVGIGAPTHIFLPDVAKALGTRCVIPQDAKVANAIGAVVSNVRSTYQV
;
A
#
# COMPACT_ATOMS: atom_id res chain seq x y z
N ILE A 1 16.35 5.22 -14.69
CA ILE A 1 14.95 5.45 -14.24
C ILE A 1 14.78 4.68 -12.95
N ASP A 2 14.55 5.40 -11.87
CA ASP A 2 14.28 4.81 -10.57
C ASP A 2 12.76 4.72 -10.35
N THR A 3 12.30 3.59 -9.84
CA THR A 3 10.89 3.37 -9.55
C THR A 3 10.70 2.90 -8.11
N PHE A 4 9.79 3.52 -7.39
CA PHE A 4 9.41 3.11 -6.04
C PHE A 4 7.93 2.73 -6.01
N GLY A 5 7.62 1.61 -5.36
CA GLY A 5 6.25 1.13 -5.20
C GLY A 5 5.49 1.96 -4.15
N LEU A 6 4.84 3.03 -4.59
CA LEU A 6 3.98 3.90 -3.78
C LEU A 6 2.59 4.03 -4.43
N GLY A 7 2.11 2.94 -5.02
CA GLY A 7 0.82 2.91 -5.69
C GLY A 7 -0.37 2.91 -4.73
N GLY A 8 -1.55 3.21 -5.28
CA GLY A 8 -2.82 3.10 -4.57
C GLY A 8 -3.17 1.67 -4.11
N ASP A 9 -2.39 0.68 -4.54
CA ASP A 9 -2.49 -0.75 -4.24
C ASP A 9 -1.40 -1.27 -3.27
N SER A 10 -0.61 -0.38 -2.67
CA SER A 10 0.38 -0.76 -1.65
C SER A 10 -0.30 -1.10 -0.33
N ALA A 11 0.18 -2.13 0.36
CA ALA A 11 -0.39 -2.56 1.65
C ALA A 11 -0.23 -1.49 2.74
N ILE A 12 -1.31 -1.19 3.45
CA ILE A 12 -1.31 -0.38 4.68
C ILE A 12 -1.50 -1.32 5.86
N ARG A 13 -0.58 -1.29 6.82
CA ARG A 13 -0.67 -2.05 8.06
C ARG A 13 -0.33 -1.18 9.26
N VAL A 14 -0.66 -1.68 10.43
CA VAL A 14 -0.26 -1.08 11.70
C VAL A 14 0.62 -2.08 12.43
N GLU A 15 1.80 -1.65 12.85
CA GLU A 15 2.73 -2.43 13.66
C GLU A 15 3.16 -1.60 14.87
N HIS A 16 2.93 -2.13 16.06
CA HIS A 16 3.22 -1.44 17.32
C HIS A 16 2.62 -0.02 17.38
N GLY A 17 1.36 0.11 16.97
CA GLY A 17 0.64 1.39 16.92
C GLY A 17 1.11 2.37 15.84
N LYS A 18 2.06 1.98 14.97
CA LYS A 18 2.57 2.82 13.88
C LYS A 18 2.02 2.35 12.54
N ILE A 19 1.58 3.31 11.74
CA ILE A 19 1.14 3.06 10.37
C ILE A 19 2.38 2.84 9.50
N ILE A 20 2.37 1.74 8.75
CA ILE A 20 3.40 1.41 7.77
C ILE A 20 2.76 1.17 6.40
N GLN A 21 3.39 1.70 5.37
CA GLN A 21 3.08 1.39 3.97
C GLN A 21 4.15 0.45 3.43
N LEU A 22 3.75 -0.75 3.04
CA LEU A 22 4.64 -1.77 2.49
C LEU A 22 4.63 -1.72 0.95
N PRO A 23 5.73 -2.12 0.29
CA PRO A 23 5.78 -2.21 -1.17
C PRO A 23 4.95 -3.37 -1.73
N GLN A 24 4.40 -4.24 -0.88
CA GLN A 24 3.56 -5.36 -1.27
C GLN A 24 2.29 -4.84 -1.94
N ARG A 25 2.02 -5.32 -3.15
CA ARG A 25 0.80 -4.99 -3.87
C ARG A 25 -0.35 -5.88 -3.41
N MET A 26 -1.50 -5.26 -3.24
CA MET A 26 -2.74 -5.92 -2.83
C MET A 26 -3.89 -5.50 -3.75
N ILE A 27 -4.94 -6.29 -3.80
CA ILE A 27 -6.23 -5.81 -4.31
C ILE A 27 -6.86 -4.99 -3.18
N PRO A 28 -7.26 -3.72 -3.43
CA PRO A 28 -7.97 -2.92 -2.44
C PRO A 28 -9.26 -3.60 -1.96
N LEU A 29 -9.58 -3.48 -0.68
CA LEU A 29 -10.83 -4.01 -0.11
C LEU A 29 -12.08 -3.47 -0.82
N CYS A 30 -12.10 -2.16 -1.13
CA CYS A 30 -13.20 -1.52 -1.85
C CYS A 30 -13.42 -2.15 -3.23
N VAL A 31 -12.36 -2.44 -3.96
CA VAL A 31 -12.43 -3.09 -5.29
C VAL A 31 -12.91 -4.54 -5.16
N ALA A 32 -12.35 -5.28 -4.21
CA ALA A 32 -12.71 -6.68 -3.99
C ALA A 32 -14.16 -6.82 -3.51
N ALA A 33 -14.61 -6.00 -2.56
CA ALA A 33 -15.98 -6.05 -2.05
C ALA A 33 -17.04 -5.67 -3.09
N SER A 34 -16.71 -4.79 -4.03
CA SER A 34 -17.58 -4.51 -5.19
C SER A 34 -17.84 -5.74 -6.06
N ARG A 35 -16.92 -6.71 -6.05
CA ARG A 35 -17.03 -7.97 -6.81
C ARG A 35 -17.55 -9.12 -5.95
N TRP A 36 -17.15 -9.18 -4.68
CA TRP A 36 -17.47 -10.25 -3.74
C TRP A 36 -18.07 -9.68 -2.45
N GLN A 37 -19.39 -9.55 -2.41
CA GLN A 37 -20.12 -8.94 -1.29
C GLN A 37 -19.93 -9.68 0.06
N GLN A 38 -19.55 -10.98 0.04
CA GLN A 38 -19.25 -11.72 1.26
C GLN A 38 -18.05 -11.14 2.04
N ILE A 39 -17.18 -10.33 1.41
CA ILE A 39 -16.08 -9.63 2.10
C ILE A 39 -16.64 -8.75 3.23
N ASN A 40 -17.70 -7.98 2.96
CA ASN A 40 -18.34 -7.14 3.96
C ASN A 40 -18.82 -7.96 5.15
N GLN A 41 -19.53 -9.07 4.89
CA GLN A 41 -20.06 -9.96 5.94
C GLN A 41 -18.95 -10.60 6.78
N GLU A 42 -17.84 -10.98 6.17
CA GLU A 42 -16.70 -11.55 6.87
C GLU A 42 -15.98 -10.51 7.74
N LEU A 43 -15.85 -9.29 7.26
CA LEU A 43 -15.27 -8.18 8.03
C LEU A 43 -16.19 -7.77 9.21
N GLU A 44 -17.52 -7.75 9.01
CA GLU A 44 -18.48 -7.52 10.10
C GLU A 44 -18.34 -8.59 11.20
N LYS A 45 -18.33 -9.88 10.82
CA LYS A 45 -18.12 -10.97 11.77
C LYS A 45 -16.78 -10.86 12.50
N LEU A 46 -15.72 -10.44 11.82
CA LEU A 46 -14.42 -10.21 12.44
C LEU A 46 -14.49 -9.08 13.46
N ALA A 47 -15.09 -7.96 13.11
CA ALA A 47 -15.24 -6.80 13.99
C ALA A 47 -16.07 -7.17 15.25
N ASP A 48 -17.18 -7.91 15.07
CA ASP A 48 -18.05 -8.36 16.17
C ASP A 48 -17.37 -9.40 17.07
N SER A 49 -16.40 -10.15 16.55
CA SER A 49 -15.69 -11.19 17.30
C SER A 49 -14.82 -10.65 18.43
N LYS A 50 -14.49 -9.35 18.41
CA LYS A 50 -13.56 -8.68 19.34
C LYS A 50 -12.22 -9.39 19.46
N LYS A 51 -11.79 -10.08 18.41
CA LYS A 51 -10.46 -10.68 18.33
C LYS A 51 -9.49 -9.60 17.86
N TYR A 52 -8.69 -9.10 18.79
CA TYR A 52 -7.66 -8.12 18.46
C TYR A 52 -6.33 -8.85 18.30
N HIS A 53 -5.60 -8.49 17.23
CA HIS A 53 -4.39 -9.21 16.88
C HIS A 53 -3.38 -8.28 16.19
N SER A 54 -2.09 -8.52 16.41
CA SER A 54 -1.01 -7.80 15.74
C SER A 54 -0.88 -8.16 14.25
N HIS A 55 -1.40 -9.35 13.85
CA HIS A 55 -1.48 -9.70 12.42
C HIS A 55 -2.74 -9.14 11.77
N PRO A 56 -2.70 -8.83 10.46
CA PRO A 56 -3.83 -8.24 9.74
C PRO A 56 -4.91 -9.30 9.45
N LEU A 57 -5.74 -9.63 10.45
CA LEU A 57 -6.83 -10.60 10.32
C LEU A 57 -7.88 -10.19 9.28
N TYR A 58 -7.94 -8.92 8.91
CA TYR A 58 -8.83 -8.37 7.87
C TYR A 58 -8.34 -8.59 6.43
N GLU A 59 -7.20 -9.27 6.23
CA GLU A 59 -6.70 -9.61 4.91
C GLU A 59 -7.33 -10.91 4.41
N PHE A 60 -7.53 -10.99 3.08
CA PHE A 60 -8.01 -12.17 2.38
C PHE A 60 -6.96 -12.66 1.38
N LEU A 61 -7.05 -13.93 1.02
CA LEU A 61 -6.28 -14.55 -0.05
C LEU A 61 -7.21 -14.87 -1.23
N TYR A 62 -6.71 -14.69 -2.45
CA TYR A 62 -7.42 -15.01 -3.68
C TYR A 62 -6.47 -15.59 -4.73
N LEU A 63 -6.93 -16.59 -5.50
CA LEU A 63 -6.16 -17.17 -6.60
C LEU A 63 -6.17 -16.22 -7.81
N GLN A 64 -5.01 -15.67 -8.16
CA GLN A 64 -4.87 -14.80 -9.32
C GLN A 64 -4.55 -15.57 -10.60
N LYS A 65 -3.79 -16.64 -10.48
CA LYS A 65 -3.33 -17.46 -11.61
C LYS A 65 -3.41 -18.95 -11.28
N LYS A 66 -4.03 -19.72 -12.17
CA LYS A 66 -4.07 -21.19 -12.01
C LYS A 66 -2.70 -21.82 -12.16
N ILE A 67 -2.41 -22.79 -11.30
CA ILE A 67 -1.17 -23.56 -11.37
C ILE A 67 -1.26 -24.53 -12.55
N THR A 68 -0.30 -24.45 -13.47
CA THR A 68 -0.19 -25.35 -14.62
C THR A 68 0.59 -26.62 -14.29
N ASN A 69 1.67 -26.51 -13.50
CA ASN A 69 2.50 -27.65 -13.08
C ASN A 69 2.34 -27.90 -11.58
N ARG A 70 1.32 -28.65 -11.20
CA ARG A 70 1.00 -28.96 -9.80
C ARG A 70 2.10 -29.77 -9.08
N SER A 71 2.92 -30.53 -9.80
CA SER A 71 3.98 -31.36 -9.19
C SER A 71 5.14 -30.54 -8.57
N SER A 72 5.23 -29.25 -8.92
CA SER A 72 6.26 -28.35 -8.39
C SER A 72 5.91 -27.73 -7.03
N TYR A 73 4.71 -27.96 -6.54
CA TYR A 73 4.18 -27.35 -5.31
C TYR A 73 3.91 -28.41 -4.25
N SER A 74 4.04 -28.03 -2.99
CA SER A 74 3.71 -28.89 -1.86
C SER A 74 2.19 -29.15 -1.80
N LYS A 75 1.80 -30.21 -1.08
CA LYS A 75 0.40 -30.53 -0.85
C LYS A 75 -0.33 -29.35 -0.20
N GLU A 76 0.29 -28.69 0.77
CA GLU A 76 -0.26 -27.55 1.49
C GLU A 76 -0.48 -26.33 0.58
N GLU A 77 0.50 -26.02 -0.31
CA GLU A 77 0.34 -24.95 -1.30
C GLU A 77 -0.80 -25.22 -2.27
N LEU A 78 -0.98 -26.48 -2.68
CA LEU A 78 -2.08 -26.87 -3.56
C LEU A 78 -3.43 -26.81 -2.87
N GLU A 79 -3.53 -27.30 -1.63
CA GLU A 79 -4.75 -27.20 -0.81
C GLU A 79 -5.16 -25.74 -0.61
N LEU A 80 -4.19 -24.85 -0.35
CA LEU A 80 -4.46 -23.42 -0.22
C LEU A 80 -4.96 -22.82 -1.54
N CYS A 81 -4.32 -23.13 -2.67
CA CYS A 81 -4.74 -22.65 -3.98
C CYS A 81 -6.14 -23.12 -4.36
N ASP A 82 -6.44 -24.41 -4.12
CA ASP A 82 -7.76 -24.97 -4.39
C ASP A 82 -8.85 -24.31 -3.51
N LEU A 83 -8.53 -23.97 -2.26
CA LEU A 83 -9.42 -23.28 -1.34
C LEU A 83 -9.80 -21.86 -1.81
N VAL A 84 -8.84 -21.11 -2.35
CA VAL A 84 -9.00 -19.68 -2.72
C VAL A 84 -9.26 -19.49 -4.23
N GLU A 85 -9.59 -20.57 -4.97
CA GLU A 85 -9.74 -20.52 -6.43
C GLU A 85 -10.94 -19.71 -6.90
N ASN A 86 -12.08 -19.87 -6.23
CA ASN A 86 -13.35 -19.30 -6.70
C ASN A 86 -13.70 -17.97 -6.06
N GLU A 87 -13.33 -17.76 -4.81
CA GLU A 87 -13.66 -16.58 -4.02
C GLU A 87 -12.55 -16.25 -3.01
N PRO A 88 -12.46 -15.00 -2.57
CA PRO A 88 -11.54 -14.61 -1.52
C PRO A 88 -11.87 -15.28 -0.19
N VAL A 89 -10.86 -15.78 0.49
CA VAL A 89 -10.98 -16.39 1.81
C VAL A 89 -10.16 -15.59 2.83
N LEU A 90 -10.77 -15.27 3.97
CA LEU A 90 -10.12 -14.58 5.08
C LEU A 90 -8.86 -15.35 5.52
N LEU A 91 -7.76 -14.67 5.76
CA LEU A 91 -6.45 -15.26 6.03
C LEU A 91 -6.49 -16.27 7.19
N GLU A 92 -7.19 -15.94 8.30
CA GLU A 92 -7.35 -16.85 9.44
C GLU A 92 -8.10 -18.13 9.06
N LYS A 93 -9.14 -18.01 8.23
CA LYS A 93 -9.91 -19.17 7.75
C LYS A 93 -9.10 -20.03 6.81
N ALA A 94 -8.33 -19.39 5.93
CA ALA A 94 -7.46 -20.10 5.00
C ALA A 94 -6.37 -20.88 5.75
N ALA A 95 -5.76 -20.28 6.77
CA ALA A 95 -4.80 -20.97 7.63
C ALA A 95 -5.42 -22.17 8.34
N THR A 96 -6.57 -21.98 8.98
CA THR A 96 -7.28 -23.05 9.70
C THR A 96 -7.66 -24.21 8.79
N ALA A 97 -8.13 -23.93 7.57
CA ALA A 97 -8.56 -24.95 6.62
C ALA A 97 -7.43 -25.89 6.17
N ILE A 98 -6.18 -25.42 6.17
CA ILE A 98 -4.99 -26.23 5.87
C ILE A 98 -4.26 -26.70 7.15
N ASN A 99 -4.95 -26.71 8.29
CA ASN A 99 -4.41 -27.08 9.62
C ASN A 99 -3.16 -26.27 10.02
N ARG A 100 -3.17 -24.97 9.73
CA ARG A 100 -2.17 -24.00 10.16
C ARG A 100 -2.83 -22.91 11.01
N ASP A 101 -2.00 -22.17 11.71
CA ASP A 101 -2.39 -20.90 12.30
C ASP A 101 -1.86 -19.72 11.47
N ILE A 102 -2.28 -18.52 11.84
CA ILE A 102 -1.93 -17.30 11.12
C ILE A 102 -0.42 -16.97 11.13
N TYR A 103 0.34 -17.53 12.09
CA TYR A 103 1.79 -17.34 12.20
C TYR A 103 2.58 -18.31 11.35
N THR A 104 2.02 -19.48 11.08
CA THR A 104 2.70 -20.59 10.40
C THR A 104 2.28 -20.78 8.95
N ILE A 105 1.18 -20.14 8.51
CA ILE A 105 0.79 -20.15 7.10
C ILE A 105 1.87 -19.48 6.24
N ASN A 106 2.36 -20.18 5.21
CA ASN A 106 3.39 -19.67 4.34
C ASN A 106 2.86 -19.47 2.91
N THR A 107 2.61 -18.22 2.56
CA THR A 107 2.11 -17.80 1.24
C THR A 107 3.19 -17.15 0.37
N LYS A 108 4.42 -16.96 0.89
CA LYS A 108 5.48 -16.15 0.27
C LYS A 108 5.83 -16.57 -1.16
N ARG A 109 5.98 -17.87 -1.39
CA ARG A 109 6.30 -18.39 -2.72
C ARG A 109 5.14 -18.15 -3.70
N LEU A 110 3.93 -18.49 -3.31
CA LEU A 110 2.74 -18.34 -4.14
C LEU A 110 2.47 -16.87 -4.47
N GLU A 111 2.71 -15.96 -3.54
CA GLU A 111 2.62 -14.51 -3.76
C GLU A 111 3.73 -14.01 -4.69
N ALA A 112 4.99 -14.45 -4.50
CA ALA A 112 6.12 -14.06 -5.33
C ALA A 112 5.98 -14.53 -6.79
N GLU A 113 5.37 -15.70 -7.02
CA GLU A 113 5.08 -16.24 -8.35
C GLU A 113 3.76 -15.67 -8.95
N GLY A 114 3.05 -14.81 -8.22
CA GLY A 114 1.78 -14.19 -8.65
C GLY A 114 0.63 -15.20 -8.79
N ILE A 115 0.69 -16.32 -8.07
CA ILE A 115 -0.36 -17.34 -8.05
C ILE A 115 -1.49 -16.90 -7.12
N ILE A 116 -1.13 -16.47 -5.92
CA ILE A 116 -2.06 -15.92 -4.94
C ILE A 116 -1.77 -14.42 -4.80
N ILE A 117 -2.82 -13.64 -4.62
CA ILE A 117 -2.75 -12.24 -4.26
C ILE A 117 -3.50 -12.00 -2.96
N ARG A 118 -3.00 -11.06 -2.15
CA ARG A 118 -3.73 -10.58 -0.96
C ARG A 118 -4.74 -9.50 -1.34
N ILE A 119 -5.81 -9.47 -0.59
CA ILE A 119 -6.79 -8.39 -0.56
C ILE A 119 -6.68 -7.78 0.84
N GLY A 120 -6.56 -6.47 0.93
CA GLY A 120 -6.39 -5.81 2.22
C GLY A 120 -6.47 -4.29 2.10
N LEU A 121 -6.15 -3.60 3.20
CA LEU A 121 -6.24 -2.16 3.28
C LEU A 121 -5.10 -1.49 2.49
N THR A 122 -5.47 -0.53 1.65
CA THR A 122 -4.58 0.19 0.75
C THR A 122 -4.86 1.70 0.78
N PRO A 123 -3.98 2.56 0.21
CA PRO A 123 -4.30 3.97 0.04
C PRO A 123 -5.61 4.23 -0.69
N THR A 124 -5.99 3.38 -1.67
CA THR A 124 -7.26 3.49 -2.38
C THR A 124 -8.45 3.32 -1.43
N ASP A 125 -8.36 2.41 -0.46
CA ASP A 125 -9.40 2.20 0.55
C ASP A 125 -9.53 3.41 1.47
N ILE A 126 -8.40 3.98 1.90
CA ILE A 126 -8.41 5.18 2.75
C ILE A 126 -9.06 6.37 2.02
N MET A 127 -8.84 6.51 0.70
CA MET A 127 -9.52 7.53 -0.09
C MET A 127 -11.04 7.32 -0.12
N HIS A 128 -11.54 6.07 -0.11
CA HIS A 128 -12.97 5.77 -0.01
C HIS A 128 -13.53 6.13 1.37
N VAL A 129 -12.80 5.82 2.45
CA VAL A 129 -13.21 6.20 3.81
C VAL A 129 -13.27 7.73 3.95
N LYS A 130 -12.29 8.47 3.41
CA LYS A 130 -12.28 9.95 3.42
C LYS A 130 -13.23 10.60 2.41
N LYS A 131 -13.84 9.82 1.51
CA LYS A 131 -14.69 10.34 0.42
C LYS A 131 -13.97 11.17 -0.64
N ASP A 132 -12.66 11.10 -0.71
CA ASP A 132 -11.86 11.73 -1.77
C ASP A 132 -11.95 11.00 -3.10
N PHE A 133 -12.32 9.71 -3.05
CA PHE A 133 -12.58 8.86 -4.21
C PHE A 133 -13.61 7.78 -3.83
N CYS A 134 -14.73 7.68 -4.58
CA CYS A 134 -15.87 6.83 -4.25
C CYS A 134 -16.34 6.05 -5.50
N ALA A 135 -15.43 5.31 -6.15
CA ALA A 135 -15.77 4.55 -7.36
C ALA A 135 -16.18 3.10 -7.06
N PHE A 136 -15.90 2.58 -5.86
CA PHE A 136 -16.09 1.19 -5.46
C PHE A 136 -16.85 1.09 -4.14
N ASP A 137 -16.85 -0.09 -3.52
CA ASP A 137 -17.48 -0.31 -2.21
C ASP A 137 -16.82 0.55 -1.12
N GLU A 138 -17.65 1.21 -0.30
CA GLU A 138 -17.17 2.05 0.81
C GLU A 138 -17.27 1.34 2.17
N LEU A 139 -18.06 0.27 2.24
CA LEU A 139 -18.35 -0.41 3.51
C LEU A 139 -17.17 -1.25 3.98
N ALA A 140 -16.59 -2.09 3.11
CA ALA A 140 -15.46 -2.95 3.46
C ALA A 140 -14.26 -2.17 4.04
N PRO A 141 -13.75 -1.09 3.39
CA PRO A 141 -12.66 -0.32 3.96
C PRO A 141 -13.04 0.37 5.28
N THR A 142 -14.28 0.84 5.43
CA THR A 142 -14.73 1.47 6.68
C THR A 142 -14.73 0.47 7.83
N ILE A 143 -15.24 -0.75 7.63
CA ILE A 143 -15.23 -1.81 8.65
C ILE A 143 -13.78 -2.17 9.01
N ALA A 144 -12.91 -2.33 8.01
CA ALA A 144 -11.51 -2.66 8.25
C ALA A 144 -10.76 -1.58 9.03
N VAL A 145 -11.01 -0.30 8.75
CA VAL A 145 -10.44 0.84 9.52
C VAL A 145 -10.94 0.80 10.97
N ARG A 146 -12.25 0.64 11.20
CA ARG A 146 -12.82 0.53 12.56
C ARG A 146 -12.24 -0.65 13.35
N TYR A 147 -12.08 -1.78 12.69
CA TYR A 147 -11.44 -2.95 13.30
C TYR A 147 -9.99 -2.63 13.69
N LEU A 148 -9.20 -1.99 12.79
CA LEU A 148 -7.84 -1.57 13.09
C LEU A 148 -7.75 -0.57 14.25
N LEU A 149 -8.67 0.40 14.30
CA LEU A 149 -8.75 1.35 15.41
C LEU A 149 -8.98 0.64 16.75
N SER A 150 -9.85 -0.38 16.75
CA SER A 150 -10.06 -1.20 17.93
C SER A 150 -8.81 -2.01 18.33
N CYS A 151 -8.04 -2.51 17.35
CA CYS A 151 -6.76 -3.18 17.61
C CYS A 151 -5.71 -2.21 18.19
N ILE A 152 -5.63 -0.99 17.67
CA ILE A 152 -4.71 0.05 18.18
C ILE A 152 -5.07 0.42 19.61
N LEU A 153 -6.35 0.65 19.88
CA LEU A 153 -6.83 0.98 21.22
C LEU A 153 -6.46 -0.12 22.23
N GLU A 154 -6.68 -1.39 21.89
CA GLU A 154 -6.37 -2.52 22.75
C GLU A 154 -4.86 -2.68 22.99
N GLU A 155 -4.04 -2.47 21.94
CA GLU A 155 -2.58 -2.60 22.05
C GLU A 155 -1.92 -1.44 22.78
N THR A 156 -2.37 -0.20 22.51
CA THR A 156 -1.67 1.02 22.95
C THR A 156 -2.40 1.83 24.02
N GLY A 157 -3.71 1.59 24.19
CA GLY A 157 -4.59 2.43 25.01
C GLY A 157 -4.91 3.79 24.39
N ILE A 158 -4.53 4.04 23.13
CA ILE A 158 -4.76 5.32 22.45
C ILE A 158 -5.97 5.16 21.53
N GLU A 159 -6.94 6.05 21.69
CA GLU A 159 -8.13 6.14 20.84
C GLU A 159 -7.91 7.16 19.73
N TYR A 160 -8.18 6.75 18.50
CA TYR A 160 -8.20 7.62 17.32
C TYR A 160 -9.56 7.56 16.65
N SER A 161 -10.00 8.69 16.09
CA SER A 161 -11.13 8.73 15.17
C SER A 161 -10.74 8.15 13.78
N GLU A 162 -11.74 7.80 12.97
CA GLU A 162 -11.53 7.37 11.58
C GLU A 162 -10.80 8.45 10.76
N GLU A 163 -11.16 9.72 10.99
CA GLU A 163 -10.55 10.86 10.29
C GLU A 163 -9.06 11.01 10.66
N GLU A 164 -8.72 11.01 11.95
CA GLU A 164 -7.34 11.09 12.41
C GLU A 164 -6.49 9.93 11.87
N PHE A 165 -7.01 8.71 11.88
CA PHE A 165 -6.31 7.57 11.31
C PHE A 165 -6.06 7.73 9.81
N CYS A 166 -7.06 8.15 9.05
CA CYS A 166 -6.91 8.39 7.62
C CYS A 166 -5.92 9.51 7.32
N ASP A 167 -5.90 10.58 8.12
CA ASP A 167 -4.92 11.66 8.00
C ASP A 167 -3.50 11.17 8.30
N MET A 168 -3.31 10.36 9.33
CA MET A 168 -2.02 9.73 9.63
C MET A 168 -1.53 8.83 8.48
N VAL A 169 -2.43 8.10 7.81
CA VAL A 169 -2.08 7.31 6.62
C VAL A 169 -1.65 8.24 5.48
N TYR A 170 -2.39 9.32 5.23
CA TYR A 170 -2.06 10.29 4.19
C TYR A 170 -0.70 10.96 4.44
N ASP A 171 -0.41 11.33 5.67
CA ASP A 171 0.88 11.92 6.05
C ASP A 171 2.02 10.92 5.89
N THR A 172 1.81 9.64 6.22
CA THR A 172 2.78 8.58 5.97
C THR A 172 3.09 8.43 4.48
N ILE A 173 2.06 8.48 3.61
CA ILE A 173 2.23 8.40 2.16
C ILE A 173 2.99 9.62 1.62
N LYS A 174 2.62 10.84 2.06
CA LYS A 174 3.28 12.09 1.65
C LYS A 174 4.75 12.10 2.07
N LEU A 175 5.03 11.73 3.33
CA LEU A 175 6.40 11.64 3.83
C LEU A 175 7.24 10.66 3.01
N LYS A 176 6.70 9.48 2.70
CA LYS A 176 7.40 8.48 1.91
C LYS A 176 7.60 8.92 0.46
N LEU A 177 6.63 9.62 -0.12
CA LEU A 177 6.76 10.21 -1.45
C LEU A 177 7.86 11.29 -1.46
N TYR A 178 7.86 12.18 -0.48
CA TYR A 178 8.90 13.19 -0.30
C TYR A 178 10.28 12.55 -0.15
N GLU A 179 10.44 11.59 0.77
CA GLU A 179 11.69 10.85 0.97
C GLU A 179 12.23 10.29 -0.34
N ASN A 180 11.39 9.59 -1.11
CA ASN A 180 11.82 8.95 -2.35
C ASN A 180 12.20 9.97 -3.42
N ILE A 181 11.47 11.07 -3.55
CA ILE A 181 11.83 12.14 -4.49
C ILE A 181 13.19 12.74 -4.13
N VAL A 182 13.42 13.07 -2.86
CA VAL A 182 14.72 13.60 -2.42
C VAL A 182 15.84 12.60 -2.67
N ARG A 183 15.61 11.30 -2.40
CA ARG A 183 16.60 10.24 -2.65
C ARG A 183 16.96 10.15 -4.13
N ILE A 184 15.97 10.18 -5.03
CA ILE A 184 16.23 10.19 -6.49
C ILE A 184 17.07 11.41 -6.87
N LEU A 185 16.66 12.60 -6.43
CA LEU A 185 17.36 13.84 -6.77
C LEU A 185 18.81 13.86 -6.26
N LEU A 186 19.05 13.35 -5.06
CA LEU A 186 20.40 13.24 -4.50
C LEU A 186 21.24 12.21 -5.26
N THR A 187 20.68 11.04 -5.56
CA THR A 187 21.39 9.97 -6.29
C THR A 187 21.73 10.42 -7.71
N ASP A 188 20.82 11.10 -8.39
CA ASP A 188 21.04 11.62 -9.75
C ASP A 188 22.12 12.71 -9.77
N LYS A 189 22.10 13.61 -8.78
CA LYS A 189 23.06 14.71 -8.69
C LYS A 189 24.44 14.30 -8.20
N TYR A 190 24.52 13.29 -7.32
CA TYR A 190 25.75 12.83 -6.68
C TYR A 190 25.90 11.31 -6.76
N PRO A 191 25.95 10.74 -7.98
CA PRO A 191 25.93 9.27 -8.17
C PRO A 191 27.07 8.56 -7.47
N ASP A 192 28.27 9.16 -7.44
CA ASP A 192 29.45 8.55 -6.81
C ASP A 192 29.31 8.44 -5.28
N ASN A 193 28.61 9.37 -4.63
CA ASN A 193 28.40 9.36 -3.20
C ASN A 193 27.39 8.30 -2.76
N PHE A 194 26.45 7.92 -3.65
CA PHE A 194 25.33 7.04 -3.31
C PHE A 194 25.31 5.73 -4.09
N LYS A 195 26.46 5.30 -4.63
CA LYS A 195 26.60 4.00 -5.34
C LYS A 195 26.11 2.80 -4.53
N ASN A 196 26.31 2.84 -3.21
CA ASN A 196 25.93 1.76 -2.28
C ASN A 196 24.60 2.05 -1.53
N GLY A 197 23.84 3.01 -2.03
CA GLY A 197 22.62 3.49 -1.36
C GLY A 197 22.89 4.59 -0.33
N MET A 198 21.84 5.00 0.37
CA MET A 198 21.92 6.01 1.44
C MET A 198 21.87 5.30 2.79
N ASP A 199 22.64 5.79 3.76
CA ASP A 199 22.56 5.30 5.12
C ASP A 199 21.29 5.77 5.83
N GLU A 200 20.96 5.10 6.94
CA GLU A 200 19.74 5.39 7.68
C GLU A 200 19.76 6.78 8.34
N GLN A 201 20.95 7.29 8.66
CA GLN A 201 21.08 8.62 9.27
C GLN A 201 20.67 9.71 8.29
N LEU A 202 21.13 9.63 7.03
CA LEU A 202 20.71 10.55 5.98
C LEU A 202 19.20 10.41 5.68
N ILE A 203 18.68 9.19 5.63
CA ILE A 203 17.24 8.95 5.43
C ILE A 203 16.44 9.62 6.56
N ASN A 204 16.88 9.51 7.79
CA ASN A 204 16.22 10.17 8.93
C ASN A 204 16.29 11.70 8.85
N LEU A 205 17.40 12.28 8.36
CA LEU A 205 17.51 13.71 8.08
C LEU A 205 16.55 14.14 6.96
N ILE A 206 16.41 13.35 5.91
CA ILE A 206 15.45 13.61 4.83
C ILE A 206 14.03 13.63 5.40
N ARG A 207 13.65 12.64 6.21
CA ARG A 207 12.33 12.57 6.86
C ARG A 207 12.09 13.77 7.78
N ALA A 208 13.07 14.12 8.59
CA ALA A 208 13.00 15.26 9.51
C ALA A 208 12.79 16.60 8.76
N SER A 209 13.37 16.72 7.55
CA SER A 209 13.27 17.93 6.73
C SER A 209 11.87 18.15 6.10
N TYR A 210 11.01 17.12 6.07
CA TYR A 210 9.63 17.23 5.60
C TYR A 210 8.74 18.00 6.59
N ASN A 211 8.96 17.80 7.89
CA ASN A 211 8.14 18.39 8.93
C ASN A 211 8.69 19.78 9.31
N ASP A 212 8.03 20.84 8.90
CA ASP A 212 8.42 22.26 9.09
C ASP A 212 8.59 22.68 10.57
N ASN A 213 8.22 21.82 11.53
CA ASN A 213 8.09 22.17 12.95
C ASN A 213 9.20 21.61 13.85
N THR A 214 10.22 20.94 13.35
CA THR A 214 11.05 20.10 14.21
C THR A 214 12.26 20.77 14.83
N ASP A 215 12.86 21.78 14.23
CA ASP A 215 13.95 22.49 14.84
C ASP A 215 14.01 23.94 14.34
N LYS A 216 13.79 24.89 15.24
CA LYS A 216 13.88 26.31 14.90
C LYS A 216 15.31 26.77 14.81
N ASP A 217 16.24 26.05 15.45
CA ASP A 217 17.63 26.45 15.56
C ASP A 217 18.49 25.93 14.41
N LEU A 218 18.11 24.73 13.82
CA LEU A 218 18.82 24.15 12.69
C LEU A 218 17.82 23.54 11.66
N PRO A 219 17.09 24.37 10.91
CA PRO A 219 16.14 23.87 9.91
C PRO A 219 16.87 23.28 8.71
N ILE A 220 16.62 21.99 8.41
CA ILE A 220 17.11 21.33 7.21
C ILE A 220 15.98 21.32 6.19
N ARG A 221 16.24 21.79 4.97
CA ARG A 221 15.26 21.81 3.88
C ARG A 221 15.89 21.39 2.55
N PHE A 222 15.25 20.44 1.88
CA PHE A 222 15.57 20.14 0.50
C PHE A 222 14.67 20.97 -0.42
N ARG A 223 15.25 21.54 -1.46
CA ARG A 223 14.55 22.33 -2.48
C ARG A 223 14.99 21.91 -3.88
N THR A 224 14.09 22.01 -4.83
CA THR A 224 14.39 21.74 -6.23
C THR A 224 13.66 22.72 -7.13
N GLU A 225 14.29 23.07 -8.27
CA GLU A 225 13.64 23.85 -9.34
C GLU A 225 12.91 22.95 -10.33
N MET A 226 13.11 21.63 -10.25
CA MET A 226 12.43 20.67 -11.11
C MET A 226 10.94 20.60 -10.74
N SER A 227 10.06 20.79 -11.74
CA SER A 227 8.62 20.64 -11.54
C SER A 227 8.24 19.18 -11.38
N LEU A 228 7.35 18.91 -10.43
CA LEU A 228 6.78 17.57 -10.23
C LEU A 228 5.55 17.42 -11.13
N VAL A 229 5.51 16.33 -11.91
CA VAL A 229 4.36 16.00 -12.76
C VAL A 229 3.64 14.78 -12.18
N GLY A 230 2.38 14.96 -11.81
CA GLY A 230 1.54 13.91 -11.25
C GLY A 230 0.77 13.14 -12.31
N ILE A 231 0.98 11.82 -12.38
CA ILE A 231 0.27 10.90 -13.27
C ILE A 231 -0.34 9.78 -12.42
N GLY A 232 -1.61 9.50 -12.64
CA GLY A 232 -2.37 8.51 -11.86
C GLY A 232 -3.42 9.13 -10.93
N ALA A 233 -4.40 8.31 -10.52
CA ALA A 233 -5.57 8.78 -9.78
C ALA A 233 -5.26 9.48 -8.45
N PRO A 234 -4.36 8.99 -7.57
CA PRO A 234 -4.13 9.58 -6.25
C PRO A 234 -3.20 10.79 -6.24
N THR A 235 -2.56 11.13 -7.36
CA THR A 235 -1.52 12.17 -7.40
C THR A 235 -2.03 13.56 -7.01
N HIS A 236 -3.28 13.87 -7.31
CA HIS A 236 -3.89 15.16 -6.95
C HIS A 236 -4.09 15.34 -5.45
N ILE A 237 -4.09 14.27 -4.67
CA ILE A 237 -4.24 14.28 -3.21
C ILE A 237 -2.88 14.49 -2.54
N PHE A 238 -1.85 13.79 -2.99
CA PHE A 238 -0.58 13.70 -2.25
C PHE A 238 0.52 14.63 -2.80
N LEU A 239 0.59 14.81 -4.13
CA LEU A 239 1.72 15.50 -4.76
C LEU A 239 1.79 17.00 -4.49
N PRO A 240 0.67 17.76 -4.36
CA PRO A 240 0.73 19.19 -4.09
C PRO A 240 1.46 19.55 -2.79
N ASP A 241 1.20 18.83 -1.69
CA ASP A 241 1.85 19.07 -0.40
C ASP A 241 3.36 18.76 -0.46
N VAL A 242 3.73 17.69 -1.15
CA VAL A 242 5.12 17.31 -1.35
C VAL A 242 5.86 18.34 -2.21
N ALA A 243 5.23 18.85 -3.28
CA ALA A 243 5.81 19.90 -4.10
C ALA A 243 6.01 21.20 -3.29
N LYS A 244 5.05 21.56 -2.44
CA LYS A 244 5.15 22.69 -1.52
C LYS A 244 6.32 22.52 -0.55
N ALA A 245 6.50 21.33 0.03
CA ALA A 245 7.62 21.04 0.93
C ALA A 245 8.98 21.16 0.22
N LEU A 246 9.05 20.77 -1.06
CA LEU A 246 10.24 20.91 -1.89
C LEU A 246 10.42 22.30 -2.52
N GLY A 247 9.49 23.23 -2.27
CA GLY A 247 9.53 24.58 -2.81
C GLY A 247 9.43 24.65 -4.35
N THR A 248 8.73 23.69 -4.96
CA THR A 248 8.61 23.56 -6.42
C THR A 248 7.17 23.54 -6.91
N ARG A 249 7.00 23.50 -8.24
CA ARG A 249 5.69 23.46 -8.89
C ARG A 249 5.17 22.03 -9.00
N CYS A 250 3.88 21.85 -8.75
CA CYS A 250 3.15 20.63 -9.04
C CYS A 250 2.29 20.85 -10.29
N VAL A 251 2.41 19.95 -11.26
CA VAL A 251 1.60 19.94 -12.48
C VAL A 251 0.83 18.62 -12.53
N ILE A 252 -0.48 18.68 -12.51
CA ILE A 252 -1.36 17.53 -12.66
C ILE A 252 -2.14 17.73 -13.95
N PRO A 253 -1.78 16.99 -15.03
CA PRO A 253 -2.49 17.09 -16.31
C PRO A 253 -3.98 16.73 -16.16
N GLN A 254 -4.83 17.28 -17.01
CA GLN A 254 -6.27 17.00 -16.99
C GLN A 254 -6.57 15.50 -17.13
N ASP A 255 -5.77 14.79 -17.94
CA ASP A 255 -5.90 13.37 -18.20
C ASP A 255 -5.02 12.49 -17.28
N ALA A 256 -4.51 13.04 -16.18
CA ALA A 256 -3.63 12.33 -15.25
C ALA A 256 -4.18 10.98 -14.80
N LYS A 257 -5.49 10.88 -14.59
CA LYS A 257 -6.17 9.65 -14.12
C LYS A 257 -6.08 8.50 -15.14
N VAL A 258 -6.02 8.79 -16.43
CA VAL A 258 -6.02 7.82 -17.53
C VAL A 258 -4.72 7.85 -18.34
N ALA A 259 -3.71 8.56 -17.86
CA ALA A 259 -2.45 8.78 -18.58
C ALA A 259 -1.73 7.46 -18.94
N ASN A 260 -1.82 6.43 -18.10
CA ASN A 260 -1.25 5.11 -18.41
C ASN A 260 -1.94 4.45 -19.62
N ALA A 261 -3.27 4.57 -19.73
CA ALA A 261 -4.03 4.05 -20.86
C ALA A 261 -3.69 4.84 -22.14
N ILE A 262 -3.62 6.17 -22.04
CA ILE A 262 -3.19 7.03 -23.16
C ILE A 262 -1.77 6.65 -23.58
N GLY A 263 -0.84 6.53 -22.63
CA GLY A 263 0.54 6.12 -22.91
C GLY A 263 0.63 4.76 -23.61
N ALA A 264 -0.17 3.79 -23.23
CA ALA A 264 -0.23 2.48 -23.87
C ALA A 264 -0.71 2.56 -25.33
N VAL A 265 -1.65 3.46 -25.64
CA VAL A 265 -2.18 3.65 -26.99
C VAL A 265 -1.20 4.38 -27.92
N VAL A 266 -0.50 5.39 -27.37
CA VAL A 266 0.40 6.24 -28.20
C VAL A 266 1.85 5.74 -28.22
N SER A 267 2.22 4.76 -27.39
CA SER A 267 3.57 4.22 -27.33
C SER A 267 3.85 3.23 -28.47
N ASN A 268 5.09 3.26 -28.96
CA ASN A 268 5.54 2.24 -29.92
C ASN A 268 5.81 0.91 -29.19
N VAL A 269 5.34 -0.19 -29.77
CA VAL A 269 5.68 -1.53 -29.28
C VAL A 269 7.17 -1.80 -29.54
N ARG A 270 7.94 -2.03 -28.49
CA ARG A 270 9.33 -2.50 -28.57
C ARG A 270 9.42 -3.92 -28.01
N SER A 271 9.94 -4.85 -28.81
CA SER A 271 10.35 -6.16 -28.33
C SER A 271 11.88 -6.24 -28.34
N THR A 272 12.47 -6.64 -27.19
CA THR A 272 13.91 -6.89 -27.11
C THR A 272 14.10 -8.39 -26.96
N TYR A 273 14.79 -9.00 -27.92
CA TYR A 273 15.21 -10.39 -27.84
C TYR A 273 16.67 -10.40 -27.35
N GLN A 274 16.93 -11.07 -26.23
CA GLN A 274 18.29 -11.45 -25.85
C GLN A 274 18.58 -12.80 -26.50
N VAL A 275 19.62 -12.86 -27.34
CA VAL A 275 20.15 -14.10 -27.94
C VAL A 275 21.23 -14.64 -27.03
#